data_b432bc6d07b3a5ce56750441720f09e5
#
_entry.id   b432bc6d07b3a5ce56750441720f09e5
#
_cell.length_a   1.000
_cell.length_b   1.000
_cell.length_c   1.000
_cell.angle_alpha   90.00
_cell.angle_beta   90.00
_cell.angle_gamma   90.00
#
_symmetry.space_group_name_H-M   'P 1'
#
loop_
_entity.id
_entity.type
_entity.pdbx_description
1 polymer ?
#
loop_
_entity_poly.entity_id
_entity_poly.type
_entity_poly.pdbx_seq_one_letter_code
_entity_poly.pdbx_strand_id
1 'polypeptide(L)'
;MSEIPPLPPGSRPPGPKPLIGLPACIWAEGEHPFHKVGDKYVRAVALAAAGTPVMIPSLQTLIDMPDLLSRLDGIVMTGSPSNVHPDLYGQLATEEHEPYDPARDATTLPLIATALSDGVPLFAICRGFQELNVALGGSLHAAMHD
;
A
#
# COMPACT_ATOMS: atom_id res chain seq x y z
N MET A 1 -8.69 -24.09 6.79
CA MET A 1 -7.42 -23.40 6.45
C MET A 1 -6.79 -24.18 5.31
N SER A 2 -6.73 -23.61 4.11
CA SER A 2 -6.02 -24.25 3.00
C SER A 2 -4.52 -24.17 3.28
N GLU A 3 -3.85 -25.31 3.29
CA GLU A 3 -2.40 -25.37 3.41
C GLU A 3 -1.76 -24.62 2.24
N ILE A 4 -0.77 -23.78 2.59
CA ILE A 4 0.03 -23.06 1.60
C ILE A 4 0.94 -24.11 0.93
N PRO A 5 0.85 -24.32 -0.40
CA PRO A 5 1.73 -25.27 -1.06
C PRO A 5 3.20 -24.84 -0.91
N PRO A 6 4.13 -25.79 -0.73
CA PRO A 6 5.55 -25.49 -0.66
C PRO A 6 6.03 -24.90 -1.98
N LEU A 7 6.96 -23.94 -1.90
CA LEU A 7 7.61 -23.35 -3.08
C LEU A 7 8.38 -24.45 -3.86
N PRO A 8 8.40 -24.38 -5.20
CA PRO A 8 9.14 -25.35 -6.00
C PRO A 8 10.63 -25.33 -5.64
N PRO A 9 11.30 -26.49 -5.61
CA PRO A 9 12.71 -26.58 -5.29
C PRO A 9 13.54 -25.83 -6.33
N GLY A 10 14.46 -24.99 -5.85
CA GLY A 10 15.43 -24.25 -6.68
C GLY A 10 15.17 -22.75 -6.83
N SER A 11 14.16 -22.17 -6.17
CA SER A 11 13.71 -20.81 -6.42
C SER A 11 14.43 -19.69 -5.65
N ARG A 12 15.43 -19.95 -4.78
CA ARG A 12 16.29 -18.91 -4.18
C ARG A 12 17.48 -19.49 -3.45
N PRO A 13 18.68 -18.84 -3.52
CA PRO A 13 19.79 -19.17 -2.66
C PRO A 13 19.46 -18.89 -1.17
N PRO A 14 20.07 -19.63 -0.22
CA PRO A 14 19.85 -19.44 1.19
C PRO A 14 20.35 -18.05 1.63
N GLY A 15 19.42 -17.14 1.88
CA GLY A 15 19.66 -15.78 2.35
C GLY A 15 18.43 -15.25 3.08
N PRO A 16 18.51 -14.10 3.78
CA PRO A 16 17.34 -13.48 4.40
C PRO A 16 16.29 -13.17 3.34
N LYS A 17 15.04 -13.46 3.64
CA LYS A 17 13.92 -13.10 2.76
C LYS A 17 13.76 -11.58 2.70
N PRO A 18 13.41 -11.00 1.54
CA PRO A 18 13.17 -9.57 1.46
C PRO A 18 11.99 -9.18 2.37
N LEU A 19 12.15 -8.05 3.05
CA LEU A 19 11.14 -7.46 3.89
C LEU A 19 10.31 -6.49 3.05
N ILE A 20 9.03 -6.81 2.83
CA ILE A 20 8.14 -6.07 1.92
C ILE A 20 7.05 -5.37 2.72
N GLY A 21 7.02 -4.03 2.64
CA GLY A 21 6.01 -3.19 3.28
C GLY A 21 4.67 -3.22 2.54
N LEU A 22 3.58 -3.33 3.29
CA LEU A 22 2.20 -3.32 2.80
C LEU A 22 1.42 -2.22 3.52
N PRO A 23 1.16 -1.07 2.90
CA PRO A 23 0.33 -0.03 3.50
C PRO A 23 -1.07 -0.53 3.82
N ALA A 24 -1.50 -0.27 5.06
CA ALA A 24 -2.83 -0.60 5.55
C ALA A 24 -3.84 0.48 5.19
N CYS A 25 -5.13 0.12 5.22
CA CYS A 25 -6.23 1.08 5.30
C CYS A 25 -6.77 1.18 6.73
N ILE A 26 -7.44 2.28 7.02
CA ILE A 26 -8.26 2.42 8.22
C ILE A 26 -9.65 1.85 7.92
N TRP A 27 -10.11 1.02 8.82
CA TRP A 27 -11.45 0.45 8.77
C TRP A 27 -12.09 0.49 10.16
N ALA A 28 -13.29 1.03 10.25
CA ALA A 28 -14.03 1.04 11.49
C ALA A 28 -14.93 -0.20 11.61
N GLU A 29 -14.85 -0.89 12.72
CA GLU A 29 -15.81 -1.91 13.14
C GLU A 29 -16.49 -1.42 14.42
N GLY A 30 -17.72 -0.95 14.29
CA GLY A 30 -18.38 -0.23 15.37
C GLY A 30 -17.64 1.09 15.69
N GLU A 31 -17.29 1.29 16.93
CA GLU A 31 -16.59 2.50 17.42
C GLU A 31 -15.05 2.38 17.35
N HIS A 32 -14.53 1.23 16.92
CA HIS A 32 -13.09 0.96 16.96
C HIS A 32 -12.47 1.01 15.56
N PRO A 33 -11.47 1.88 15.32
CA PRO A 33 -10.69 1.86 14.10
C PRO A 33 -9.65 0.72 14.11
N PHE A 34 -9.46 0.09 12.96
CA PHE A 34 -8.46 -0.95 12.74
C PHE A 34 -7.59 -0.59 11.54
N HIS A 35 -6.30 -0.93 11.64
CA HIS A 35 -5.43 -0.96 10.48
C HIS A 35 -5.49 -2.35 9.85
N LYS A 36 -5.83 -2.45 8.56
CA LYS A 36 -5.92 -3.74 7.89
C LYS A 36 -5.39 -3.73 6.47
N VAL A 37 -4.88 -4.89 6.07
CA VAL A 37 -4.42 -5.22 4.72
C VAL A 37 -5.17 -6.45 4.25
N GLY A 38 -5.61 -6.46 2.99
CA GLY A 38 -6.28 -7.62 2.42
C GLY A 38 -5.35 -8.85 2.38
N ASP A 39 -5.81 -9.98 2.88
CA ASP A 39 -5.07 -11.25 2.96
C ASP A 39 -4.41 -11.65 1.64
N LYS A 40 -5.07 -11.39 0.50
CA LYS A 40 -4.54 -11.67 -0.84
C LYS A 40 -3.18 -11.02 -1.11
N TYR A 41 -2.93 -9.79 -0.59
CA TYR A 41 -1.64 -9.10 -0.76
C TYR A 41 -0.57 -9.69 0.14
N VAL A 42 -0.94 -10.02 1.39
CA VAL A 42 -0.05 -10.69 2.34
C VAL A 42 0.43 -12.02 1.78
N ARG A 43 -0.51 -12.84 1.26
CA ARG A 43 -0.20 -14.11 0.63
C ARG A 43 0.62 -13.95 -0.65
N ALA A 44 0.32 -12.97 -1.48
CA ALA A 44 1.08 -12.72 -2.70
C ALA A 44 2.55 -12.44 -2.41
N VAL A 45 2.84 -11.61 -1.41
CA VAL A 45 4.23 -11.35 -0.99
C VAL A 45 4.89 -12.62 -0.46
N ALA A 46 4.21 -13.36 0.42
CA ALA A 46 4.79 -14.56 1.03
C ALA A 46 5.04 -15.69 0.01
N LEU A 47 4.14 -15.87 -0.95
CA LEU A 47 4.15 -17.01 -1.88
C LEU A 47 4.84 -16.67 -3.21
N ALA A 48 4.47 -15.56 -3.85
CA ALA A 48 4.97 -15.22 -5.18
C ALA A 48 6.32 -14.50 -5.12
N ALA A 49 6.49 -13.57 -4.18
CA ALA A 49 7.75 -12.85 -4.01
C ALA A 49 8.73 -13.58 -3.06
N ALA A 50 8.31 -14.66 -2.42
CA ALA A 50 9.10 -15.36 -1.38
C ALA A 50 9.62 -14.40 -0.30
N GLY A 51 8.90 -13.31 -0.04
CA GLY A 51 9.25 -12.25 0.90
C GLY A 51 8.60 -12.43 2.27
N THR A 52 9.00 -11.57 3.20
CA THR A 52 8.33 -11.41 4.49
C THR A 52 7.43 -10.18 4.43
N PRO A 53 6.10 -10.33 4.46
CA PRO A 53 5.18 -9.20 4.45
C PRO A 53 5.15 -8.51 5.82
N VAL A 54 5.23 -7.18 5.83
CA VAL A 54 5.03 -6.36 7.03
C VAL A 54 3.99 -5.28 6.75
N MET A 55 3.06 -5.11 7.66
CA MET A 55 2.05 -4.06 7.55
C MET A 55 2.66 -2.71 7.91
N ILE A 56 2.41 -1.70 7.08
CA ILE A 56 2.69 -0.29 7.39
C ILE A 56 1.37 0.34 7.84
N PRO A 57 1.23 0.74 9.10
CA PRO A 57 -0.01 1.35 9.58
C PRO A 57 -0.20 2.75 9.01
N SER A 58 -1.45 3.18 8.83
CA SER A 58 -1.81 4.53 8.37
C SER A 58 -1.75 5.53 9.54
N LEU A 59 -0.54 5.93 9.91
CA LEU A 59 -0.25 6.79 11.05
C LEU A 59 0.21 8.21 10.67
N GLN A 60 0.13 8.57 9.39
CA GLN A 60 0.46 9.91 8.89
C GLN A 60 1.90 10.32 9.26
N THR A 61 2.05 11.50 9.87
CA THR A 61 3.35 12.06 10.27
C THR A 61 3.99 11.39 11.50
N LEU A 62 3.32 10.43 12.12
CA LEU A 62 3.90 9.67 13.24
C LEU A 62 4.93 8.64 12.79
N ILE A 63 5.05 8.40 11.48
CA ILE A 63 6.06 7.50 10.91
C ILE A 63 7.21 8.33 10.35
N ASP A 64 8.41 8.02 10.79
CA ASP A 64 9.64 8.48 10.14
C ASP A 64 9.85 7.66 8.85
N MET A 65 9.52 8.25 7.70
CA MET A 65 9.58 7.54 6.42
C MET A 65 10.98 7.12 6.01
N PRO A 66 12.03 7.93 6.15
CA PRO A 66 13.41 7.49 5.90
C PRO A 66 13.84 6.32 6.79
N ASP A 67 13.53 6.34 8.09
CA ASP A 67 13.86 5.23 8.99
C ASP A 67 13.10 3.96 8.60
N LEU A 68 11.80 4.05 8.33
CA LEU A 68 11.01 2.92 7.86
C LEU A 68 11.59 2.31 6.57
N LEU A 69 11.83 3.15 5.57
CA LEU A 69 12.29 2.69 4.25
C LEU A 69 13.70 2.09 4.28
N SER A 70 14.55 2.57 5.19
CA SER A 70 15.88 1.99 5.40
C SER A 70 15.85 0.51 5.82
N ARG A 71 14.71 0.04 6.31
CA ARG A 71 14.51 -1.33 6.81
C ARG A 71 13.73 -2.22 5.84
N LEU A 72 13.23 -1.68 4.74
CA LEU A 72 12.42 -2.40 3.75
C LEU A 72 13.23 -2.66 2.48
N ASP A 73 13.06 -3.85 1.92
CA ASP A 73 13.63 -4.20 0.61
C ASP A 73 12.69 -3.84 -0.54
N GLY A 74 11.44 -3.49 -0.25
CA GLY A 74 10.47 -3.07 -1.24
C GLY A 74 9.10 -2.80 -0.63
N ILE A 75 8.19 -2.28 -1.46
CA ILE A 75 6.83 -1.93 -1.07
C ILE A 75 5.86 -2.48 -2.11
N VAL A 76 4.76 -3.07 -1.64
CA VAL A 76 3.58 -3.33 -2.46
C VAL A 76 2.46 -2.42 -1.99
N MET A 77 2.16 -1.40 -2.79
CA MET A 77 1.01 -0.51 -2.56
C MET A 77 -0.27 -1.28 -2.83
N THR A 78 -1.02 -1.54 -1.79
CA THR A 78 -2.19 -2.43 -1.82
C THR A 78 -3.43 -1.75 -2.37
N GLY A 79 -4.35 -2.53 -2.93
CA GLY A 79 -5.71 -2.07 -3.20
C GLY A 79 -6.51 -1.83 -1.92
N SER A 80 -7.56 -1.05 -2.04
CA SER A 80 -8.53 -0.71 -1.00
C SER A 80 -9.87 -0.35 -1.65
N PRO A 81 -11.00 -0.48 -0.94
CA PRO A 81 -12.27 0.08 -1.41
C PRO A 81 -12.27 1.61 -1.48
N SER A 82 -11.40 2.29 -0.72
CA SER A 82 -11.32 3.76 -0.74
C SER A 82 -10.59 4.28 -1.98
N ASN A 83 -10.87 5.53 -2.33
CA ASN A 83 -10.17 6.29 -3.36
C ASN A 83 -9.27 7.37 -2.73
N VAL A 84 -8.28 7.83 -3.47
CA VAL A 84 -7.48 9.00 -3.09
C VAL A 84 -8.37 10.23 -3.09
N HIS A 85 -8.26 11.07 -2.05
CA HIS A 85 -9.10 12.24 -1.91
C HIS A 85 -8.87 13.26 -3.04
N PRO A 86 -9.91 13.76 -3.71
CA PRO A 86 -9.79 14.63 -4.89
C PRO A 86 -9.01 15.93 -4.67
N ASP A 87 -9.06 16.51 -3.46
CA ASP A 87 -8.31 17.72 -3.13
C ASP A 87 -6.79 17.54 -3.35
N LEU A 88 -6.30 16.31 -3.25
CA LEU A 88 -4.87 15.98 -3.42
C LEU A 88 -4.39 16.06 -4.88
N TYR A 89 -5.31 16.13 -5.83
CA TYR A 89 -5.01 16.31 -7.26
C TYR A 89 -5.83 17.43 -7.90
N GLY A 90 -6.31 18.39 -7.09
CA GLY A 90 -6.92 19.63 -7.55
C GLY A 90 -8.35 19.51 -8.08
N GLN A 91 -9.09 18.49 -7.65
CA GLN A 91 -10.51 18.31 -8.00
C GLN A 91 -11.41 18.47 -6.77
N LEU A 92 -12.67 18.82 -7.00
CA LEU A 92 -13.67 18.88 -5.94
C LEU A 92 -14.10 17.48 -5.54
N ALA A 93 -14.23 17.27 -4.23
CA ALA A 93 -14.76 16.02 -3.70
C ALA A 93 -16.26 15.90 -4.01
N THR A 94 -16.68 14.74 -4.49
CA THR A 94 -18.07 14.39 -4.77
C THR A 94 -18.37 13.00 -4.21
N GLU A 95 -19.65 12.65 -4.08
CA GLU A 95 -20.08 11.32 -3.64
C GLU A 95 -19.56 10.20 -4.56
N GLU A 96 -19.33 10.49 -5.84
CA GLU A 96 -18.81 9.54 -6.83
C GLU A 96 -17.37 9.09 -6.52
N HIS A 97 -16.61 9.88 -5.76
CA HIS A 97 -15.24 9.56 -5.36
C HIS A 97 -15.16 8.75 -4.06
N GLU A 98 -16.22 8.66 -3.29
CA GLU A 98 -16.25 7.96 -2.00
C GLU A 98 -16.15 6.43 -2.15
N PRO A 99 -15.71 5.69 -1.11
CA PRO A 99 -15.24 6.20 0.18
C PRO A 99 -13.81 6.73 0.16
N TYR A 100 -13.45 7.56 1.17
CA TYR A 100 -12.10 8.09 1.35
C TYR A 100 -11.39 7.47 2.55
N ASP A 101 -10.05 7.52 2.54
CA ASP A 101 -9.20 7.19 3.68
C ASP A 101 -8.08 8.24 3.80
N PRO A 102 -8.37 9.40 4.43
CA PRO A 102 -7.40 10.48 4.55
C PRO A 102 -6.15 10.10 5.34
N ALA A 103 -6.27 9.20 6.32
CA ALA A 103 -5.12 8.72 7.09
C ALA A 103 -4.16 7.92 6.22
N ARG A 104 -4.71 7.10 5.33
CA ARG A 104 -3.92 6.37 4.35
C ARG A 104 -3.27 7.31 3.33
N ASP A 105 -4.01 8.27 2.77
CA ASP A 105 -3.46 9.25 1.84
C ASP A 105 -2.27 10.01 2.46
N ALA A 106 -2.44 10.52 3.68
CA ALA A 106 -1.42 11.26 4.39
C ALA A 106 -0.20 10.40 4.79
N THR A 107 -0.32 9.07 4.77
CA THR A 107 0.78 8.14 5.01
C THR A 107 1.44 7.72 3.71
N THR A 108 0.65 7.35 2.70
CA THR A 108 1.16 6.70 1.50
C THR A 108 1.76 7.66 0.48
N LEU A 109 1.26 8.90 0.36
CA LEU A 109 1.85 9.86 -0.57
C LEU A 109 3.29 10.24 -0.16
N PRO A 110 3.60 10.56 1.11
CA PRO A 110 4.99 10.72 1.55
C PRO A 110 5.83 9.45 1.43
N LEU A 111 5.24 8.27 1.71
CA LEU A 111 5.92 6.98 1.56
C LEU A 111 6.39 6.76 0.12
N ILE A 112 5.53 7.02 -0.87
CA ILE A 112 5.86 6.89 -2.28
C ILE A 112 6.95 7.89 -2.66
N ALA A 113 6.80 9.16 -2.29
CA ALA A 113 7.78 10.19 -2.61
C ALA A 113 9.18 9.84 -2.08
N THR A 114 9.26 9.38 -0.83
CA THR A 114 10.52 8.98 -0.21
C THR A 114 11.08 7.69 -0.86
N ALA A 115 10.23 6.70 -1.13
CA ALA A 115 10.64 5.47 -1.79
C ALA A 115 11.26 5.73 -3.17
N LEU A 116 10.65 6.61 -3.96
CA LEU A 116 11.17 7.00 -5.28
C LEU A 116 12.51 7.75 -5.16
N SER A 117 12.62 8.66 -4.18
CA SER A 117 13.85 9.41 -3.92
C SER A 117 15.00 8.49 -3.49
N ASP A 118 14.71 7.52 -2.65
CA ASP A 118 15.72 6.62 -2.07
C ASP A 118 15.98 5.37 -2.93
N GLY A 119 15.25 5.21 -4.04
CA GLY A 119 15.39 4.08 -4.95
C GLY A 119 14.86 2.76 -4.37
N VAL A 120 13.93 2.81 -3.43
CA VAL A 120 13.27 1.61 -2.88
C VAL A 120 12.28 1.06 -3.89
N PRO A 121 12.36 -0.22 -4.30
CA PRO A 121 11.42 -0.82 -5.26
C PRO A 121 9.97 -0.72 -4.78
N LEU A 122 9.08 -0.34 -5.70
CA LEU A 122 7.67 -0.14 -5.41
C LEU A 122 6.81 -0.78 -6.49
N PHE A 123 5.80 -1.54 -6.09
CA PHE A 123 4.78 -2.10 -6.97
C PHE A 123 3.39 -1.65 -6.52
N ALA A 124 2.61 -1.07 -7.43
CA ALA A 124 1.34 -0.42 -7.12
C ALA A 124 0.15 -1.16 -7.75
N ILE A 125 -0.87 -1.48 -6.94
CA ILE A 125 -2.04 -2.26 -7.34
C ILE A 125 -3.32 -1.49 -7.00
N CYS A 126 -4.23 -1.31 -7.98
CA CYS A 126 -5.54 -0.70 -7.81
C CYS A 126 -5.44 0.67 -7.13
N ARG A 127 -5.92 0.82 -5.88
CA ARG A 127 -5.78 2.07 -5.13
C ARG A 127 -4.32 2.51 -4.96
N GLY A 128 -3.40 1.57 -4.80
CA GLY A 128 -1.98 1.88 -4.78
C GLY A 128 -1.49 2.52 -6.09
N PHE A 129 -2.07 2.13 -7.23
CA PHE A 129 -1.80 2.77 -8.51
C PHE A 129 -2.38 4.19 -8.58
N GLN A 130 -3.55 4.44 -7.99
CA GLN A 130 -4.09 5.80 -7.84
C GLN A 130 -3.13 6.67 -7.03
N GLU A 131 -2.64 6.17 -5.89
CA GLU A 131 -1.68 6.86 -5.03
C GLU A 131 -0.38 7.21 -5.76
N LEU A 132 0.16 6.26 -6.52
CA LEU A 132 1.37 6.47 -7.32
C LEU A 132 1.14 7.55 -8.40
N ASN A 133 0.02 7.49 -9.11
CA ASN A 133 -0.33 8.48 -10.14
C ASN A 133 -0.43 9.88 -9.55
N VAL A 134 -1.12 10.04 -8.42
CA VAL A 134 -1.25 11.34 -7.73
C VAL A 134 0.09 11.82 -7.18
N ALA A 135 0.89 10.95 -6.58
CA ALA A 135 2.23 11.28 -6.09
C ALA A 135 3.17 11.79 -7.20
N LEU A 136 2.95 11.35 -8.44
CA LEU A 136 3.67 11.80 -9.64
C LEU A 136 3.04 13.02 -10.32
N GLY A 137 2.02 13.63 -9.72
CA GLY A 137 1.34 14.82 -10.24
C GLY A 137 0.19 14.56 -11.20
N GLY A 138 -0.26 13.31 -11.30
CA GLY A 138 -1.42 12.94 -12.10
C GLY A 138 -2.75 13.23 -11.41
N SER A 139 -3.84 13.12 -12.16
CA SER A 139 -5.22 13.22 -11.68
C SER A 139 -5.97 11.91 -11.92
N LEU A 140 -7.16 11.79 -11.34
CA LEU A 140 -8.01 10.61 -11.44
C LEU A 140 -9.37 10.99 -12.06
N HIS A 141 -9.98 10.02 -12.74
CA HIS A 141 -11.38 10.11 -13.15
C HIS A 141 -12.27 9.50 -12.07
N ALA A 142 -13.37 10.18 -11.76
CA ALA A 142 -14.41 9.63 -10.89
C ALA A 142 -15.15 8.47 -11.59
N ALA A 143 -15.66 7.53 -10.79
CA ALA A 143 -16.63 6.49 -11.22
C ALA A 143 -16.21 5.70 -12.49
N MET A 144 -14.97 5.25 -12.56
CA MET A 144 -14.46 4.48 -13.72
C MET A 144 -15.15 3.13 -13.95
N HIS A 145 -16.06 2.72 -13.08
CA HIS A 145 -16.74 1.43 -13.14
C HIS A 145 -18.19 1.53 -13.63
N ASP A 146 -18.67 2.72 -13.98
CA ASP A 146 -20.02 2.96 -14.49
C ASP A 146 -20.08 2.93 -16.03
#